data_b6181e2a703471479710b4e25646d3e5
#
_entry.id   b6181e2a703471479710b4e25646d3e5
#
_cell.length_a   1.000
_cell.length_b   1.000
_cell.length_c   1.000
_cell.angle_alpha   90.00
_cell.angle_beta   90.00
_cell.angle_gamma   90.00
#
_symmetry.space_group_name_H-M   'P 1'
#
loop_
_entity.id
_entity.type
_entity.pdbx_description
1 polymer ?
#
loop_
_entity_poly.entity_id
_entity_poly.type
_entity_poly.pdbx_seq_one_letter_code
_entity_poly.pdbx_strand_id
1 'polypeptide(L)'
;MTMRICIALALILCACIVTSDAASVGTSLPSPVHYANADDLAKVAAGKLIYAQWCSSCHGKRLQGQPLWQLQDQYAGRRAPAHDESGHTWEHSDEELYHITRYGRFTTTPPSVRSYMPAFERTLNDEQILDAVAFIKARWPLGLRISQSLLNPGYAGMPANAQTVEWTFPPTCATSVQRWRTESR
;
A
#
# COMPACT_ATOMS: atom_id res chain seq x y z
N MET A 1 1.28 88.77 38.64
CA MET A 1 2.12 88.21 37.59
C MET A 1 2.35 86.76 37.80
N THR A 2 1.55 85.94 37.17
CA THR A 2 1.45 84.51 37.40
C THR A 2 1.87 83.75 36.14
N MET A 3 3.01 83.10 36.24
CA MET A 3 3.64 82.37 35.17
C MET A 3 3.07 80.93 35.20
N ARG A 4 2.29 80.53 34.17
CA ARG A 4 1.75 79.22 33.99
C ARG A 4 2.78 78.33 33.28
N ILE A 5 3.25 77.36 34.00
CA ILE A 5 4.14 76.31 33.44
C ILE A 5 3.25 75.25 32.83
N CYS A 6 3.30 75.06 31.50
CA CYS A 6 2.72 73.97 30.80
C CYS A 6 3.66 72.76 30.84
N ILE A 7 3.25 71.71 31.57
CA ILE A 7 3.93 70.42 31.56
C ILE A 7 3.33 69.59 30.42
N ALA A 8 4.13 69.40 29.34
CA ALA A 8 3.78 68.52 28.25
C ALA A 8 4.15 67.07 28.65
N LEU A 9 3.15 66.23 28.89
CA LEU A 9 3.34 64.80 29.03
C LEU A 9 3.51 64.17 27.63
N ALA A 10 4.74 63.77 27.31
CA ALA A 10 5.00 62.94 26.16
C ALA A 10 4.68 61.47 26.49
N LEU A 11 3.53 60.96 25.97
CA LEU A 11 3.20 59.54 25.98
C LEU A 11 4.01 58.84 24.91
N ILE A 12 5.04 58.11 25.31
CA ILE A 12 5.77 57.19 24.45
C ILE A 12 4.92 55.92 24.32
N LEU A 13 4.18 55.79 23.23
CA LEU A 13 3.57 54.52 22.82
C LEU A 13 4.68 53.59 22.34
N CYS A 14 5.09 52.66 23.19
CA CYS A 14 5.94 51.54 22.77
C CYS A 14 5.05 50.55 21.98
N ALA A 15 5.02 50.69 20.67
CA ALA A 15 4.39 49.72 19.77
C ALA A 15 5.25 48.45 19.73
N CYS A 16 4.91 47.44 20.50
CA CYS A 16 5.46 46.10 20.33
C CYS A 16 4.94 45.54 19.01
N ILE A 17 5.76 45.65 17.98
CA ILE A 17 5.56 44.91 16.71
C ILE A 17 5.86 43.46 17.02
N VAL A 18 4.82 42.69 17.29
CA VAL A 18 4.90 41.22 17.31
C VAL A 18 5.00 40.78 15.85
N THR A 19 6.22 40.58 15.37
CA THR A 19 6.45 39.89 14.12
C THR A 19 6.05 38.42 14.32
N SER A 20 4.84 38.09 13.91
CA SER A 20 4.42 36.68 13.81
C SER A 20 5.21 36.06 12.67
N ASP A 21 6.34 35.45 12.99
CA ASP A 21 6.95 34.47 12.09
C ASP A 21 5.95 33.29 11.97
N ALA A 22 5.08 33.41 10.97
CA ALA A 22 4.33 32.28 10.48
C ALA A 22 5.35 31.32 9.87
N ALA A 23 5.94 30.46 10.71
CA ALA A 23 6.60 29.27 10.24
C ALA A 23 5.59 28.54 9.35
N SER A 24 5.75 28.66 8.05
CA SER A 24 5.03 27.83 7.08
C SER A 24 5.44 26.41 7.40
N VAL A 25 4.61 25.72 8.21
CA VAL A 25 4.63 24.28 8.30
C VAL A 25 4.32 23.83 6.88
N GLY A 26 5.37 23.56 6.13
CA GLY A 26 5.26 22.92 4.84
C GLY A 26 4.57 21.58 5.06
N THR A 27 3.25 21.58 4.92
CA THR A 27 2.48 20.35 4.74
C THR A 27 2.94 19.81 3.39
N SER A 28 4.02 19.01 3.39
CA SER A 28 4.32 18.14 2.28
C SER A 28 3.04 17.35 2.06
N LEU A 29 2.37 17.60 0.94
CA LEU A 29 1.25 16.76 0.52
C LEU A 29 1.76 15.32 0.59
N PRO A 30 1.00 14.40 1.21
CA PRO A 30 1.40 13.01 1.21
C PRO A 30 1.65 12.59 -0.23
N SER A 31 2.76 11.91 -0.47
CA SER A 31 3.05 11.33 -1.79
C SER A 31 1.81 10.58 -2.27
N PRO A 32 1.47 10.65 -3.56
CA PRO A 32 0.30 9.95 -4.05
C PRO A 32 0.39 8.48 -3.65
N VAL A 33 -0.60 8.01 -2.91
CA VAL A 33 -0.70 6.62 -2.51
C VAL A 33 -1.12 5.84 -3.74
N HIS A 34 -0.32 4.86 -4.15
CA HIS A 34 -0.65 3.97 -5.24
C HIS A 34 -1.78 3.03 -4.81
N TYR A 35 -2.87 3.04 -5.55
CA TYR A 35 -4.06 2.23 -5.24
C TYR A 35 -4.52 1.44 -6.46
N ALA A 36 -4.56 0.11 -6.31
CA ALA A 36 -5.01 -0.83 -7.34
C ALA A 36 -6.49 -1.19 -7.10
N ASN A 37 -7.38 -0.66 -7.93
CA ASN A 37 -8.82 -0.87 -7.79
C ASN A 37 -9.27 -2.17 -8.46
N ALA A 38 -9.48 -3.21 -7.64
CA ALA A 38 -9.96 -4.52 -8.10
C ALA A 38 -11.45 -4.57 -8.47
N ASP A 39 -12.21 -3.51 -8.21
CA ASP A 39 -13.63 -3.39 -8.56
C ASP A 39 -13.83 -2.65 -9.90
N ASP A 40 -12.79 -2.02 -10.43
CA ASP A 40 -12.79 -1.40 -11.74
C ASP A 40 -12.54 -2.47 -12.83
N LEU A 41 -13.62 -2.88 -13.51
CA LEU A 41 -13.54 -3.93 -14.51
C LEU A 41 -12.64 -3.59 -15.70
N ALA A 42 -12.52 -2.31 -16.06
CA ALA A 42 -11.64 -1.88 -17.15
C ALA A 42 -10.16 -2.05 -16.74
N LYS A 43 -9.80 -1.63 -15.54
CA LYS A 43 -8.44 -1.82 -14.98
C LYS A 43 -8.10 -3.29 -14.82
N VAL A 44 -9.03 -4.09 -14.31
CA VAL A 44 -8.85 -5.55 -14.18
C VAL A 44 -8.65 -6.20 -15.54
N ALA A 45 -9.40 -5.78 -16.58
CA ALA A 45 -9.25 -6.31 -17.94
C ALA A 45 -7.89 -5.92 -18.56
N ALA A 46 -7.47 -4.66 -18.41
CA ALA A 46 -6.14 -4.20 -18.83
C ALA A 46 -5.03 -4.96 -18.08
N GLY A 47 -5.15 -5.08 -16.76
CA GLY A 47 -4.20 -5.79 -15.92
C GLY A 47 -4.07 -7.27 -16.27
N LYS A 48 -5.16 -7.93 -16.69
CA LYS A 48 -5.10 -9.32 -17.19
C LYS A 48 -4.17 -9.47 -18.39
N LEU A 49 -4.20 -8.52 -19.33
CA LEU A 49 -3.33 -8.56 -20.51
C LEU A 49 -1.88 -8.32 -20.11
N ILE A 50 -1.63 -7.36 -19.24
CA ILE A 50 -0.31 -7.05 -18.71
C ILE A 50 0.26 -8.25 -17.95
N TYR A 51 -0.54 -8.85 -17.05
CA TYR A 51 -0.15 -10.04 -16.31
C TYR A 51 0.19 -11.21 -17.24
N ALA A 52 -0.62 -11.46 -18.26
CA ALA A 52 -0.39 -12.52 -19.21
C ALA A 52 0.93 -12.33 -19.98
N GLN A 53 1.27 -11.12 -20.32
CA GLN A 53 2.47 -10.78 -21.10
C GLN A 53 3.74 -10.79 -20.25
N TRP A 54 3.70 -10.24 -19.03
CA TRP A 54 4.91 -9.91 -18.26
C TRP A 54 5.11 -10.73 -16.99
N CYS A 55 4.05 -11.26 -16.41
CA CYS A 55 4.10 -11.87 -15.08
C CYS A 55 3.89 -13.40 -15.14
N SER A 56 3.01 -13.87 -16.02
CA SER A 56 2.50 -15.23 -16.00
C SER A 56 3.54 -16.30 -16.29
N SER A 57 4.63 -15.98 -16.97
CA SER A 57 5.73 -16.90 -17.24
C SER A 57 6.43 -17.39 -15.96
N CYS A 58 6.50 -16.53 -14.97
CA CYS A 58 7.11 -16.84 -13.67
C CYS A 58 6.04 -17.14 -12.59
N HIS A 59 5.00 -16.32 -12.49
CA HIS A 59 3.98 -16.45 -11.44
C HIS A 59 2.83 -17.40 -11.79
N GLY A 60 2.88 -17.98 -12.98
CA GLY A 60 1.87 -18.94 -13.46
C GLY A 60 0.63 -18.27 -14.05
N LYS A 61 0.05 -18.88 -15.09
CA LYS A 61 -1.16 -18.35 -15.77
C LYS A 61 -2.40 -18.31 -14.86
N ARG A 62 -2.43 -19.09 -13.80
CA ARG A 62 -3.49 -19.17 -12.80
C ARG A 62 -3.08 -18.54 -11.47
N LEU A 63 -2.00 -17.75 -11.44
CA LEU A 63 -1.48 -17.10 -10.25
C LEU A 63 -0.82 -18.07 -9.23
N GLN A 64 -0.62 -19.33 -9.58
CA GLN A 64 -0.18 -20.40 -8.67
C GLN A 64 1.29 -20.36 -8.28
N GLY A 65 2.09 -19.46 -8.87
CA GLY A 65 3.54 -19.41 -8.65
C GLY A 65 4.33 -20.55 -9.31
N GLN A 66 5.62 -20.58 -9.06
CA GLN A 66 6.51 -21.67 -9.44
C GLN A 66 6.37 -22.86 -8.49
N PRO A 67 6.65 -24.10 -8.95
CA PRO A 67 6.68 -25.25 -8.04
C PRO A 67 7.60 -25.01 -6.85
N LEU A 68 7.15 -25.35 -5.65
CA LEU A 68 7.91 -25.23 -4.40
C LEU A 68 8.37 -23.79 -4.08
N TRP A 69 7.59 -22.79 -4.48
CA TRP A 69 7.94 -21.38 -4.23
C TRP A 69 8.07 -21.05 -2.73
N GLN A 70 7.44 -21.83 -1.86
CA GLN A 70 7.54 -21.67 -0.39
C GLN A 70 8.93 -22.05 0.13
N LEU A 71 9.68 -22.88 -0.61
CA LEU A 71 11.02 -23.30 -0.21
C LEU A 71 12.02 -22.22 -0.62
N GLN A 72 12.71 -21.68 0.38
CA GLN A 72 13.84 -20.78 0.13
C GLN A 72 15.07 -21.62 -0.17
N ASP A 73 15.59 -21.51 -1.39
CA ASP A 73 16.89 -22.05 -1.71
C ASP A 73 17.94 -20.95 -1.44
N GLN A 74 18.80 -21.20 -0.47
CA GLN A 74 19.87 -20.26 -0.11
C GLN A 74 20.86 -20.01 -1.26
N TYR A 75 20.92 -20.90 -2.25
CA TYR A 75 21.83 -20.80 -3.39
C TYR A 75 21.11 -20.33 -4.66
N ALA A 76 19.87 -20.72 -4.87
CA ALA A 76 19.12 -20.44 -6.10
C ALA A 76 18.22 -19.19 -6.01
N GLY A 77 18.16 -18.53 -4.84
CA GLY A 77 17.30 -17.37 -4.63
C GLY A 77 15.82 -17.74 -4.48
N ARG A 78 14.97 -16.71 -4.41
CA ARG A 78 13.53 -16.92 -4.25
C ARG A 78 12.86 -17.23 -5.58
N ARG A 79 12.08 -18.32 -5.59
CA ARG A 79 11.20 -18.64 -6.71
C ARG A 79 10.02 -17.67 -6.73
N ALA A 80 9.42 -17.49 -7.90
CA ALA A 80 8.25 -16.63 -8.05
C ALA A 80 7.06 -17.17 -7.23
N PRO A 81 6.58 -16.41 -6.24
CA PRO A 81 5.50 -16.86 -5.36
C PRO A 81 4.16 -16.92 -6.08
N ALA A 82 3.22 -17.65 -5.48
CA ALA A 82 1.82 -17.58 -5.88
C ALA A 82 1.23 -16.21 -5.58
N HIS A 83 0.31 -15.78 -6.45
CA HIS A 83 -0.48 -14.56 -6.29
C HIS A 83 -1.97 -14.84 -6.05
N ASP A 84 -2.37 -16.11 -6.01
CA ASP A 84 -3.70 -16.55 -5.57
C ASP A 84 -3.77 -16.61 -4.02
N GLU A 85 -4.86 -17.14 -3.50
CA GLU A 85 -5.09 -17.28 -2.06
C GLU A 85 -4.06 -18.19 -1.35
N SER A 86 -3.37 -19.05 -2.07
CA SER A 86 -2.32 -19.92 -1.52
C SER A 86 -1.01 -19.20 -1.26
N GLY A 87 -0.84 -18.00 -1.84
CA GLY A 87 0.32 -17.14 -1.66
C GLY A 87 0.21 -16.22 -0.44
N HIS A 88 1.05 -15.19 -0.42
CA HIS A 88 1.06 -14.17 0.62
C HIS A 88 1.01 -12.74 0.06
N THR A 89 0.69 -12.60 -1.23
CA THR A 89 0.63 -11.28 -1.91
C THR A 89 -0.37 -10.34 -1.24
N TRP A 90 -1.44 -10.89 -0.69
CA TRP A 90 -2.50 -10.17 0.04
C TRP A 90 -2.06 -9.64 1.42
N GLU A 91 -0.87 -10.00 1.90
CA GLU A 91 -0.25 -9.47 3.14
C GLU A 91 0.47 -8.13 2.90
N HIS A 92 0.52 -7.65 1.68
CA HIS A 92 1.18 -6.42 1.27
C HIS A 92 0.19 -5.34 0.87
N SER A 93 0.49 -4.09 1.22
CA SER A 93 -0.26 -2.93 0.73
C SER A 93 -0.08 -2.74 -0.79
N ASP A 94 -1.00 -2.00 -1.42
CA ASP A 94 -0.88 -1.66 -2.84
C ASP A 94 0.40 -0.90 -3.16
N GLU A 95 0.83 -0.02 -2.25
CA GLU A 95 2.09 0.72 -2.35
C GLU A 95 3.30 -0.22 -2.37
N GLU A 96 3.32 -1.22 -1.47
CA GLU A 96 4.39 -2.22 -1.46
C GLU A 96 4.39 -3.09 -2.72
N LEU A 97 3.21 -3.54 -3.17
CA LEU A 97 3.07 -4.32 -4.40
C LEU A 97 3.50 -3.53 -5.63
N TYR A 98 3.16 -2.24 -5.68
CA TYR A 98 3.64 -1.34 -6.72
C TYR A 98 5.17 -1.24 -6.71
N HIS A 99 5.78 -0.99 -5.54
CA HIS A 99 7.23 -0.86 -5.42
C HIS A 99 7.97 -2.16 -5.78
N ILE A 100 7.47 -3.31 -5.32
CA ILE A 100 8.05 -4.61 -5.67
C ILE A 100 8.03 -4.82 -7.17
N THR A 101 6.91 -4.50 -7.81
CA THR A 101 6.77 -4.65 -9.26
C THR A 101 7.67 -3.68 -10.00
N ARG A 102 7.68 -2.42 -9.59
CA ARG A 102 8.48 -1.38 -10.24
C ARG A 102 9.97 -1.67 -10.18
N TYR A 103 10.48 -2.09 -9.01
CA TYR A 103 11.92 -2.23 -8.76
C TYR A 103 12.42 -3.68 -8.68
N GLY A 104 11.54 -4.68 -8.84
CA GLY A 104 11.88 -6.10 -8.80
C GLY A 104 12.21 -6.63 -7.39
N ARG A 105 12.02 -5.81 -6.33
CA ARG A 105 12.35 -6.16 -4.95
C ARG A 105 11.69 -5.22 -3.97
N PHE A 106 11.57 -5.65 -2.71
CA PHE A 106 11.22 -4.75 -1.61
C PHE A 106 12.34 -3.74 -1.35
N THR A 107 11.96 -2.54 -0.93
CA THR A 107 12.91 -1.50 -0.52
C THR A 107 13.75 -1.93 0.70
N THR A 108 13.17 -2.75 1.58
CA THR A 108 13.80 -3.27 2.79
C THR A 108 14.59 -4.57 2.57
N THR A 109 14.55 -5.15 1.36
CA THR A 109 15.28 -6.40 1.08
C THR A 109 16.79 -6.16 1.09
N PRO A 110 17.57 -6.86 1.93
CA PRO A 110 19.01 -6.72 1.92
C PRO A 110 19.61 -7.02 0.55
N PRO A 111 20.70 -6.35 0.15
CA PRO A 111 21.35 -6.58 -1.14
C PRO A 111 21.83 -8.04 -1.35
N SER A 112 22.09 -8.75 -0.23
CA SER A 112 22.50 -10.16 -0.24
C SER A 112 21.38 -11.13 -0.66
N VAL A 113 20.11 -10.70 -0.58
CA VAL A 113 18.97 -11.53 -1.00
C VAL A 113 18.74 -11.33 -2.50
N ARG A 114 18.99 -12.38 -3.29
CA ARG A 114 18.76 -12.35 -4.72
C ARG A 114 17.26 -12.39 -5.03
N SER A 115 16.81 -11.46 -5.85
CA SER A 115 15.50 -11.50 -6.51
C SER A 115 15.72 -11.76 -7.99
N TYR A 116 14.95 -12.68 -8.56
CA TYR A 116 14.92 -12.91 -10.00
C TYR A 116 13.75 -12.18 -10.67
N MET A 117 12.93 -11.49 -9.89
CA MET A 117 11.89 -10.62 -10.42
C MET A 117 12.56 -9.43 -11.12
N PRO A 118 12.30 -9.20 -12.41
CA PRO A 118 12.85 -8.03 -13.10
C PRO A 118 12.22 -6.75 -12.55
N ALA A 119 12.96 -5.64 -12.64
CA ALA A 119 12.40 -4.32 -12.42
C ALA A 119 11.62 -3.89 -13.67
N PHE A 120 10.38 -3.44 -13.49
CA PHE A 120 9.51 -3.04 -14.59
C PHE A 120 9.47 -1.52 -14.83
N GLU A 121 10.23 -0.73 -14.08
CA GLU A 121 10.24 0.75 -14.16
C GLU A 121 10.46 1.32 -15.57
N ARG A 122 11.16 0.58 -16.45
CA ARG A 122 11.44 0.97 -17.83
C ARG A 122 10.52 0.31 -18.87
N THR A 123 9.65 -0.59 -18.42
CA THR A 123 8.81 -1.42 -19.30
C THR A 123 7.34 -1.10 -19.13
N LEU A 124 6.91 -0.83 -17.91
CA LEU A 124 5.53 -0.53 -17.53
C LEU A 124 5.48 0.86 -16.90
N ASN A 125 4.44 1.63 -17.23
CA ASN A 125 4.12 2.84 -16.49
C ASN A 125 3.37 2.52 -15.19
N ASP A 126 3.17 3.52 -14.34
CA ASP A 126 2.57 3.37 -13.02
C ASP A 126 1.14 2.81 -13.10
N GLU A 127 0.35 3.26 -14.06
CA GLU A 127 -1.01 2.78 -14.28
C GLU A 127 -1.02 1.29 -14.67
N GLN A 128 -0.14 0.89 -15.58
CA GLN A 128 -0.02 -0.51 -16.00
C GLN A 128 0.39 -1.44 -14.85
N ILE A 129 1.27 -0.97 -13.96
CA ILE A 129 1.65 -1.73 -12.77
C ILE A 129 0.43 -1.90 -11.84
N LEU A 130 -0.31 -0.81 -11.60
CA LEU A 130 -1.50 -0.84 -10.74
C LEU A 130 -2.63 -1.68 -11.35
N ASP A 131 -2.79 -1.66 -12.66
CA ASP A 131 -3.76 -2.52 -13.34
C ASP A 131 -3.43 -4.00 -13.19
N ALA A 132 -2.14 -4.37 -13.32
CA ALA A 132 -1.70 -5.74 -13.07
C ALA A 132 -1.97 -6.18 -11.62
N VAL A 133 -1.73 -5.30 -10.64
CA VAL A 133 -2.06 -5.56 -9.23
C VAL A 133 -3.58 -5.67 -9.04
N ALA A 134 -4.37 -4.80 -9.69
CA ALA A 134 -5.84 -4.86 -9.64
C ALA A 134 -6.37 -6.19 -10.18
N PHE A 135 -5.81 -6.70 -11.27
CA PHE A 135 -6.14 -8.03 -11.79
C PHE A 135 -5.83 -9.15 -10.78
N ILE A 136 -4.68 -9.11 -10.13
CA ILE A 136 -4.30 -10.09 -9.09
C ILE A 136 -5.32 -10.04 -7.95
N LYS A 137 -5.59 -8.86 -7.42
CA LYS A 137 -6.55 -8.62 -6.31
C LYS A 137 -7.95 -9.08 -6.66
N ALA A 138 -8.40 -8.88 -7.90
CA ALA A 138 -9.73 -9.30 -8.36
C ALA A 138 -9.91 -10.84 -8.36
N ARG A 139 -8.83 -11.62 -8.25
CA ARG A 139 -8.86 -13.10 -8.17
C ARG A 139 -8.94 -13.62 -6.74
N TRP A 140 -8.73 -12.76 -5.74
CA TRP A 140 -8.80 -13.16 -4.35
C TRP A 140 -10.24 -13.29 -3.85
N PRO A 141 -10.50 -14.22 -2.93
CA PRO A 141 -11.73 -14.23 -2.16
C PRO A 141 -11.99 -12.88 -1.50
N LEU A 142 -13.26 -12.50 -1.37
CA LEU A 142 -13.65 -11.18 -0.82
C LEU A 142 -13.01 -10.92 0.55
N GLY A 143 -12.94 -11.92 1.43
CA GLY A 143 -12.32 -11.77 2.75
C GLY A 143 -10.85 -11.35 2.68
N LEU A 144 -10.06 -11.91 1.76
CA LEU A 144 -8.67 -11.51 1.56
C LEU A 144 -8.55 -10.10 0.96
N ARG A 145 -9.45 -9.75 0.03
CA ARG A 145 -9.50 -8.40 -0.55
C ARG A 145 -9.75 -7.33 0.52
N ILE A 146 -10.67 -7.62 1.45
CA ILE A 146 -10.97 -6.70 2.57
C ILE A 146 -9.77 -6.62 3.51
N SER A 147 -9.18 -7.76 3.91
CA SER A 147 -8.00 -7.77 4.78
C SER A 147 -6.84 -6.98 4.18
N GLN A 148 -6.56 -7.18 2.90
CA GLN A 148 -5.52 -6.45 2.20
C GLN A 148 -5.82 -4.95 2.10
N SER A 149 -7.08 -4.57 1.87
CA SER A 149 -7.45 -3.16 1.77
C SER A 149 -7.21 -2.36 3.07
N LEU A 150 -7.26 -3.03 4.23
CA LEU A 150 -6.94 -2.40 5.51
C LEU A 150 -5.45 -2.01 5.65
N LEU A 151 -4.59 -2.58 4.82
CA LEU A 151 -3.16 -2.23 4.79
C LEU A 151 -2.89 -0.95 4.01
N ASN A 152 -3.88 -0.45 3.25
CA ASN A 152 -3.70 0.73 2.40
C ASN A 152 -4.02 2.01 3.18
N PRO A 153 -3.09 2.99 3.28
CA PRO A 153 -3.35 4.28 3.89
C PRO A 153 -4.52 4.99 3.22
N GLY A 154 -5.45 5.52 4.01
CA GLY A 154 -6.60 6.27 3.49
C GLY A 154 -7.71 5.41 2.90
N TYR A 155 -7.73 4.11 3.16
CA TYR A 155 -8.86 3.25 2.79
C TYR A 155 -10.16 3.75 3.41
N ALA A 156 -11.06 4.28 2.56
CA ALA A 156 -12.26 5.00 3.00
C ALA A 156 -13.50 4.11 3.20
N GLY A 157 -13.37 2.78 3.11
CA GLY A 157 -14.54 1.94 3.32
C GLY A 157 -14.40 0.49 2.83
N MET A 158 -15.26 -0.37 3.37
CA MET A 158 -15.45 -1.71 2.85
C MET A 158 -16.07 -1.67 1.46
N PRO A 159 -15.76 -2.63 0.56
CA PRO A 159 -16.48 -2.76 -0.70
C PRO A 159 -17.99 -2.76 -0.47
N ALA A 160 -18.75 -2.11 -1.35
CA ALA A 160 -20.19 -1.93 -1.19
C ALA A 160 -20.97 -3.24 -0.96
N ASN A 161 -20.44 -4.37 -1.45
CA ASN A 161 -21.02 -5.70 -1.27
C ASN A 161 -20.53 -6.46 -0.02
N ALA A 162 -19.59 -5.89 0.76
CA ALA A 162 -19.04 -6.57 1.94
C ALA A 162 -20.09 -6.81 3.04
N GLN A 163 -21.14 -5.99 3.08
CA GLN A 163 -22.23 -6.15 4.05
C GLN A 163 -23.22 -7.25 3.70
N THR A 164 -23.21 -7.73 2.46
CA THR A 164 -24.19 -8.73 1.96
C THR A 164 -23.60 -10.13 1.81
N VAL A 165 -22.30 -10.28 2.06
CA VAL A 165 -21.61 -11.57 1.89
C VAL A 165 -21.39 -12.22 3.24
N GLU A 166 -21.80 -13.47 3.34
CA GLU A 166 -21.48 -14.31 4.49
C GLU A 166 -19.96 -14.54 4.54
N TRP A 167 -19.34 -14.12 5.64
CA TRP A 167 -17.90 -14.19 5.82
C TRP A 167 -17.45 -15.62 6.04
N THR A 168 -16.90 -16.25 5.03
CA THR A 168 -16.20 -17.53 5.18
C THR A 168 -14.71 -17.28 5.28
N PHE A 169 -14.16 -17.43 6.49
CA PHE A 169 -12.71 -17.43 6.65
C PHE A 169 -12.11 -18.67 6.00
N PRO A 170 -10.92 -18.54 5.34
CA PRO A 170 -10.18 -19.73 4.92
C PRO A 170 -10.02 -20.71 6.09
N PRO A 171 -10.05 -22.02 5.86
CA PRO A 171 -9.95 -23.03 6.92
C PRO A 171 -8.73 -22.84 7.84
N THR A 172 -7.61 -22.33 7.28
CA THR A 172 -6.39 -21.99 8.01
C THR A 172 -6.58 -20.85 9.01
N CYS A 173 -7.42 -19.84 8.69
CA CYS A 173 -7.74 -18.75 9.61
C CYS A 173 -8.73 -19.19 10.69
N ALA A 174 -9.68 -20.06 10.35
CA ALA A 174 -10.65 -20.59 11.31
C ALA A 174 -9.96 -21.37 12.45
N THR A 175 -8.92 -22.15 12.12
CA THR A 175 -8.14 -22.90 13.12
C THR A 175 -7.32 -22.00 14.04
N SER A 176 -6.74 -20.90 13.54
CA SER A 176 -5.99 -19.97 14.35
C SER A 176 -6.88 -19.16 15.32
N VAL A 177 -8.07 -18.74 14.88
CA VAL A 177 -9.06 -18.06 15.74
C VAL A 177 -9.61 -18.99 16.81
N GLN A 178 -9.87 -20.26 16.50
CA GLN A 178 -10.28 -21.24 17.50
C GLN A 178 -9.19 -21.52 18.53
N ARG A 179 -7.93 -21.65 18.13
CA ARG A 179 -6.79 -21.82 19.02
C ARG A 179 -6.67 -20.65 19.99
N TRP A 180 -6.73 -19.40 19.48
CA TRP A 180 -6.69 -18.20 20.32
C TRP A 180 -7.80 -18.18 21.38
N ARG A 181 -9.04 -18.56 21.02
CA ARG A 181 -10.17 -18.63 21.97
C ARG A 181 -10.02 -19.70 23.05
N THR A 182 -9.29 -20.79 22.78
CA THR A 182 -9.03 -21.84 23.78
C THR A 182 -7.85 -21.54 24.68
N GLU A 183 -6.87 -20.77 24.22
CA GLU A 183 -5.67 -20.38 24.99
C GLU A 183 -5.90 -19.13 25.86
N SER A 184 -6.95 -18.34 25.59
CA SER A 184 -7.31 -17.13 26.36
C SER A 184 -8.39 -17.31 27.42
N ARG A 185 -8.76 -18.58 27.74
CA ARG A 185 -9.60 -18.96 28.87
C ARG A 185 -8.80 -19.64 29.94
#